data_e9123930c980abb02534f00dc80da8b6
#
_entry.id   e9123930c980abb02534f00dc80da8b6
#
_cell.length_a   1.000
_cell.length_b   1.000
_cell.length_c   1.000
_cell.angle_alpha   90.00
_cell.angle_beta   90.00
_cell.angle_gamma   90.00
#
_symmetry.space_group_name_H-M   'P 1'
#
loop_
_entity.id
_entity.type
_entity.pdbx_description
1 polymer ?
#
loop_
_entity_poly.entity_id
_entity_poly.type
_entity_poly.pdbx_seq_one_letter_code
_entity_poly.pdbx_strand_id
1 'polypeptide(L)'
;RRQRQMCIRDRDNTVTDNTGGVNGDADFEITNFGAAPGADGKYIYQSAYFLASANGAGSMLNIALDTYITAAPSTPFKTITVNNVPTKKNVRTNVLMDFAATSSTYTYTLDFADFDATDINHKTVSIWDGTYPAVNTGATYSGGDGSQANPYIIGSATDFAQFAENTRNNFQNYEFTYFKLDVDINLNDKPWTPTKEFRGVFDGQHHKITGLKVSIADYRVGLFSQIDAGSGPNASVSNLHVSGDVENTKPSEYDCAGGICGDNAIGVIANCSFSGSVRGVGLVGGIAGECNGKIISCKNTASVSGKEAGGIAGRESSAIPKIYGCYNEGAIDGTNAGGILGKNDGYGCEIKGCYNIGAIQSSSGGTFGAITSSAAAGSSVMASCYVREKYAIAHATEETVFSSSGWPTSTNNTVWYADPSNDGTYTAGSGGVPTGDYKFWKSLGSWNGGTPEYPKLWWEE
;
A
#
# COMPACT_ATOMS: atom_id res chain seq x y z
N ARG A 1 31.92 11.15 32.45
CA ARG A 1 31.00 10.51 31.49
C ARG A 1 31.71 9.29 30.94
N ARG A 2 31.11 8.08 31.05
CA ARG A 2 31.67 6.88 30.48
C ARG A 2 31.25 6.84 28.98
N GLN A 3 32.22 7.01 28.11
CA GLN A 3 32.07 6.67 26.71
C GLN A 3 31.77 5.16 26.64
N ARG A 4 30.64 4.81 26.07
CA ARG A 4 30.32 3.43 25.76
C ARG A 4 30.36 3.30 24.24
N GLN A 5 31.32 2.55 23.74
CA GLN A 5 31.34 2.13 22.35
C GLN A 5 30.33 1.03 22.17
N MET A 6 29.34 1.26 21.34
CA MET A 6 28.37 0.27 20.93
C MET A 6 28.81 -0.39 19.64
N CYS A 7 28.94 -1.70 19.68
CA CYS A 7 29.23 -2.60 18.56
C CYS A 7 30.22 -2.06 17.53
N ILE A 8 31.49 -2.24 17.80
CA ILE A 8 32.53 -2.08 16.79
C ILE A 8 32.74 -3.43 16.13
N ARG A 9 32.62 -3.49 14.82
CA ARG A 9 33.07 -4.62 14.03
C ARG A 9 34.59 -4.54 13.97
N ASP A 10 35.27 -5.46 14.61
CA ASP A 10 36.72 -5.58 14.49
C ASP A 10 37.09 -6.21 13.13
N ARG A 11 38.39 -6.30 12.85
CA ARG A 11 38.92 -6.87 11.59
C ARG A 11 38.50 -8.34 11.37
N ASP A 12 38.05 -9.03 12.39
CA ASP A 12 37.70 -10.45 12.38
C ASP A 12 36.21 -10.70 12.26
N ASN A 13 35.40 -9.67 11.96
CA ASN A 13 33.94 -9.74 11.87
C ASN A 13 33.25 -10.14 13.21
N THR A 14 33.92 -10.05 14.33
CA THR A 14 33.31 -10.24 15.64
C THR A 14 32.67 -8.93 16.10
N VAL A 15 31.45 -9.04 16.59
CA VAL A 15 30.75 -7.90 17.21
C VAL A 15 30.89 -8.05 18.70
N THR A 16 31.65 -7.15 19.32
CA THR A 16 31.80 -7.11 20.77
C THR A 16 30.85 -6.08 21.34
N ASP A 17 29.94 -6.51 22.21
CA ASP A 17 29.13 -5.65 23.03
C ASP A 17 29.92 -5.23 24.28
N ASN A 18 30.32 -3.97 24.34
CA ASN A 18 31.04 -3.42 25.49
C ASN A 18 30.10 -2.87 26.57
N THR A 19 28.79 -3.05 26.45
CA THR A 19 27.81 -2.46 27.39
C THR A 19 27.51 -3.34 28.60
N GLY A 20 28.11 -4.54 28.70
CA GLY A 20 27.84 -5.45 29.80
C GLY A 20 26.44 -6.03 29.85
N GLY A 21 25.75 -6.06 28.71
CA GLY A 21 24.59 -6.93 28.49
C GLY A 21 23.24 -6.47 29.03
N VAL A 22 23.03 -5.22 29.42
CA VAL A 22 21.71 -4.78 29.88
C VAL A 22 21.43 -3.35 29.42
N ASN A 23 20.42 -3.18 28.57
CA ASN A 23 19.84 -1.91 28.13
C ASN A 23 20.88 -0.84 27.74
N GLY A 24 21.43 -1.00 26.56
CA GLY A 24 22.56 -0.18 26.14
C GLY A 24 22.18 1.22 25.68
N ASP A 25 22.43 2.18 26.55
CA ASP A 25 22.70 3.53 26.06
C ASP A 25 24.15 3.54 25.54
N ALA A 26 24.31 3.84 24.24
CA ALA A 26 25.65 4.04 23.68
C ALA A 26 25.84 5.51 23.40
N ASP A 27 26.84 6.07 24.07
CA ASP A 27 27.32 7.39 23.74
C ASP A 27 28.47 7.27 22.72
N PHE A 28 28.39 7.94 21.60
CA PHE A 28 29.51 8.11 20.69
C PHE A 28 29.73 9.62 20.44
N GLU A 29 30.98 10.00 20.34
CA GLU A 29 31.37 11.38 20.09
C GLU A 29 31.83 11.52 18.62
N ILE A 30 31.24 12.48 17.91
CA ILE A 30 31.71 12.87 16.58
C ILE A 30 32.68 14.03 16.76
N THR A 31 33.96 13.73 16.74
CA THR A 31 35.01 14.73 17.00
C THR A 31 35.55 15.42 15.77
N ASN A 32 35.21 14.98 14.56
CA ASN A 32 35.81 15.52 13.35
C ASN A 32 34.77 15.75 12.23
N PHE A 33 34.46 17.03 12.03
CA PHE A 33 33.62 17.52 10.94
C PHE A 33 34.41 17.85 9.67
N GLY A 34 35.63 17.38 9.54
CA GLY A 34 36.56 17.78 8.48
C GLY A 34 36.54 16.93 7.20
N ALA A 35 35.66 15.97 7.08
CA ALA A 35 35.52 15.22 5.84
C ALA A 35 34.84 16.08 4.76
N ALA A 36 35.37 16.04 3.54
CA ALA A 36 34.71 16.69 2.40
C ALA A 36 33.33 16.07 2.14
N PRO A 37 32.33 16.86 1.73
CA PRO A 37 31.05 16.30 1.34
C PRO A 37 31.20 15.30 0.21
N GLY A 38 30.34 14.28 0.17
CA GLY A 38 30.20 13.40 -0.96
C GLY A 38 29.81 14.17 -2.24
N ALA A 39 29.74 13.49 -3.36
CA ALA A 39 29.39 14.11 -4.66
C ALA A 39 27.97 14.75 -4.66
N ASP A 40 27.10 14.36 -3.72
CA ASP A 40 25.78 14.91 -3.48
C ASP A 40 25.75 16.13 -2.53
N GLY A 41 26.92 16.61 -2.09
CA GLY A 41 27.04 17.72 -1.16
C GLY A 41 26.74 17.38 0.32
N LYS A 42 26.50 16.11 0.62
CA LYS A 42 26.16 15.65 1.98
C LYS A 42 27.38 15.09 2.72
N TYR A 43 27.38 15.25 4.01
CA TYR A 43 28.43 14.71 4.89
C TYR A 43 27.89 13.46 5.59
N ILE A 44 28.66 12.39 5.62
CA ILE A 44 28.42 11.22 6.47
C ILE A 44 29.33 11.36 7.67
N TYR A 45 28.76 11.63 8.85
CA TYR A 45 29.54 11.88 10.06
C TYR A 45 29.83 10.63 10.87
N GLN A 46 28.87 9.69 10.91
CA GLN A 46 29.02 8.48 11.71
C GLN A 46 28.16 7.34 11.16
N SER A 47 28.68 6.13 11.22
CA SER A 47 27.91 4.91 11.03
C SER A 47 27.88 4.12 12.31
N ALA A 48 26.69 3.82 12.82
CA ALA A 48 26.50 2.96 13.97
C ALA A 48 25.79 1.66 13.52
N TYR A 49 26.27 0.53 14.03
CA TYR A 49 25.71 -0.78 13.72
C TYR A 49 25.02 -1.34 14.96
N PHE A 50 23.78 -1.74 14.84
CA PHE A 50 22.99 -2.32 15.92
C PHE A 50 22.72 -3.81 15.63
N LEU A 51 22.79 -4.63 16.68
CA LEU A 51 22.39 -6.02 16.57
C LEU A 51 20.87 -6.12 16.57
N ALA A 52 20.32 -6.56 15.46
CA ALA A 52 18.92 -6.96 15.41
C ALA A 52 18.72 -8.26 16.19
N SER A 53 17.54 -8.41 16.79
CA SER A 53 17.17 -9.63 17.53
C SER A 53 17.38 -10.87 16.67
N ALA A 54 17.86 -11.94 17.28
CA ALA A 54 18.22 -13.19 16.62
C ALA A 54 17.02 -13.90 15.92
N ASN A 55 15.80 -13.53 16.24
CA ASN A 55 14.58 -14.18 15.77
C ASN A 55 13.96 -13.56 14.50
N GLY A 56 14.66 -12.66 13.83
CA GLY A 56 14.17 -12.08 12.56
C GLY A 56 12.97 -11.11 12.68
N ALA A 57 12.39 -10.97 13.87
CA ALA A 57 11.42 -9.93 14.14
C ALA A 57 12.15 -8.59 14.20
N GLY A 58 11.76 -7.63 13.36
CA GLY A 58 12.31 -6.27 13.41
C GLY A 58 12.11 -5.66 14.79
N SER A 59 13.14 -5.05 15.32
CA SER A 59 13.07 -4.25 16.55
C SER A 59 12.98 -2.78 16.18
N MET A 60 12.37 -1.99 17.04
CA MET A 60 12.35 -0.53 16.91
C MET A 60 13.31 0.07 17.91
N LEU A 61 14.16 0.99 17.48
CA LEU A 61 15.05 1.76 18.32
C LEU A 61 14.59 3.22 18.40
N ASN A 62 14.79 3.81 19.55
CA ASN A 62 14.71 5.25 19.71
C ASN A 62 16.14 5.79 19.78
N ILE A 63 16.48 6.70 18.88
CA ILE A 63 17.80 7.30 18.79
C ILE A 63 17.69 8.75 19.27
N ALA A 64 18.42 9.09 20.32
CA ALA A 64 18.58 10.46 20.76
C ALA A 64 20.01 10.94 20.44
N LEU A 65 20.11 12.05 19.73
CA LEU A 65 21.37 12.67 19.38
C LEU A 65 21.48 14.02 20.07
N ASP A 66 22.46 14.15 20.97
CA ASP A 66 22.79 15.41 21.60
C ASP A 66 23.95 16.08 20.85
N THR A 67 23.73 17.29 20.41
CA THR A 67 24.78 18.12 19.81
C THR A 67 25.31 19.11 20.84
N TYR A 68 26.62 19.31 20.86
CA TYR A 68 27.30 20.20 21.79
C TYR A 68 28.11 21.24 21.02
N ILE A 69 28.21 22.43 21.56
CA ILE A 69 29.15 23.44 21.07
C ILE A 69 30.43 23.41 21.94
N THR A 70 31.56 23.66 21.31
CA THR A 70 32.88 23.62 21.97
C THR A 70 32.96 24.53 23.19
N ALA A 71 32.21 25.64 23.21
CA ALA A 71 32.18 26.59 24.31
C ALA A 71 31.40 26.11 25.55
N ALA A 72 30.51 25.11 25.38
CA ALA A 72 29.71 24.58 26.48
C ALA A 72 29.54 23.04 26.34
N PRO A 73 30.61 22.25 26.52
CA PRO A 73 30.63 20.83 26.23
C PRO A 73 29.82 19.95 27.21
N SER A 74 29.31 20.53 28.29
CA SER A 74 28.54 19.81 29.31
C SER A 74 27.01 19.96 29.18
N THR A 75 26.55 20.85 28.32
CA THR A 75 25.13 21.10 28.11
C THR A 75 24.81 20.90 26.62
N PRO A 76 23.87 20.03 26.26
CA PRO A 76 23.47 19.89 24.88
C PRO A 76 22.99 21.23 24.32
N PHE A 77 23.54 21.63 23.20
CA PHE A 77 23.03 22.76 22.44
C PHE A 77 21.67 22.40 21.84
N LYS A 78 21.52 21.13 21.48
CA LYS A 78 20.31 20.63 20.85
C LYS A 78 20.23 19.10 21.00
N THR A 79 19.04 18.60 21.32
CA THR A 79 18.72 17.16 21.33
C THR A 79 17.76 16.87 20.20
N ILE A 80 18.09 15.90 19.37
CA ILE A 80 17.23 15.40 18.28
C ILE A 80 16.86 13.96 18.62
N THR A 81 15.58 13.67 18.70
CA THR A 81 15.07 12.31 18.95
C THR A 81 14.41 11.76 17.70
N VAL A 82 14.88 10.61 17.26
CA VAL A 82 14.25 9.83 16.20
C VAL A 82 13.66 8.58 16.81
N ASN A 83 12.35 8.49 16.82
CA ASN A 83 11.64 7.36 17.42
C ASN A 83 11.32 6.30 16.35
N ASN A 84 11.19 5.05 16.83
CA ASN A 84 10.74 3.94 16.00
C ASN A 84 11.62 3.68 14.77
N VAL A 85 12.94 3.83 14.91
CA VAL A 85 13.89 3.47 13.85
C VAL A 85 13.88 1.94 13.72
N PRO A 86 13.39 1.39 12.62
CA PRO A 86 13.32 -0.06 12.46
C PRO A 86 14.70 -0.67 12.27
N THR A 87 14.93 -1.79 12.95
CA THR A 87 16.15 -2.59 12.78
C THR A 87 15.79 -3.99 12.33
N LYS A 88 16.47 -4.49 11.32
CA LYS A 88 16.25 -5.84 10.77
C LYS A 88 17.60 -6.51 10.56
N LYS A 89 17.67 -7.83 10.78
CA LYS A 89 18.88 -8.60 10.49
C LYS A 89 19.26 -8.46 9.01
N ASN A 90 20.53 -8.23 8.75
CA ASN A 90 21.11 -8.03 7.41
C ASN A 90 20.61 -6.78 6.68
N VAL A 91 20.04 -5.84 7.37
CA VAL A 91 19.60 -4.56 6.78
C VAL A 91 20.31 -3.42 7.50
N ARG A 92 20.92 -2.53 6.74
CA ARG A 92 21.47 -1.28 7.25
C ARG A 92 20.38 -0.21 7.23
N THR A 93 20.10 0.39 8.39
CA THR A 93 19.22 1.55 8.47
C THR A 93 20.07 2.81 8.57
N ASN A 94 19.99 3.69 7.61
CA ASN A 94 20.64 4.98 7.62
C ASN A 94 19.63 6.03 8.11
N VAL A 95 20.04 6.85 9.08
CA VAL A 95 19.26 8.00 9.53
C VAL A 95 20.01 9.25 9.04
N LEU A 96 19.43 9.92 8.06
CA LEU A 96 19.98 11.15 7.48
C LEU A 96 19.29 12.35 8.12
N MET A 97 20.05 13.25 8.69
CA MET A 97 19.53 14.45 9.38
C MET A 97 20.24 15.70 8.89
N ASP A 98 19.47 16.78 8.73
CA ASP A 98 20.01 18.10 8.46
C ASP A 98 20.22 18.88 9.79
N PHE A 99 21.46 19.05 10.19
CA PHE A 99 21.83 19.78 11.39
C PHE A 99 21.87 21.31 11.20
N ALA A 100 21.87 21.78 9.95
CA ALA A 100 21.97 23.20 9.63
C ALA A 100 20.62 23.93 9.66
N ALA A 101 19.50 23.20 9.75
CA ALA A 101 18.18 23.79 9.78
C ALA A 101 18.00 24.67 11.03
N THR A 102 17.69 25.93 10.80
CA THR A 102 17.38 26.90 11.88
C THR A 102 15.96 26.76 12.43
N SER A 103 15.14 25.90 11.80
CA SER A 103 13.77 25.62 12.23
C SER A 103 13.71 24.55 13.31
N SER A 104 12.68 24.55 14.12
CA SER A 104 12.42 23.53 15.15
C SER A 104 11.93 22.20 14.58
N THR A 105 11.69 22.12 13.28
CA THR A 105 11.29 20.92 12.55
C THR A 105 12.49 20.33 11.82
N TYR A 106 12.75 19.05 12.07
CA TYR A 106 13.82 18.30 11.41
C TYR A 106 13.21 17.37 10.38
N THR A 107 13.77 17.36 9.19
CA THR A 107 13.55 16.28 8.23
C THR A 107 14.61 15.22 8.46
N TYR A 108 14.21 13.98 8.63
CA TYR A 108 15.11 12.85 8.61
C TYR A 108 14.61 11.86 7.57
N THR A 109 15.54 11.19 6.92
CA THR A 109 15.25 10.13 5.97
C THR A 109 15.75 8.82 6.54
N LEU A 110 14.92 7.79 6.54
CA LEU A 110 15.33 6.43 6.85
C LEU A 110 15.64 5.70 5.53
N ASP A 111 16.86 5.21 5.43
CA ASP A 111 17.32 4.46 4.29
C ASP A 111 17.64 3.03 4.73
N PHE A 112 17.15 2.04 3.97
CA PHE A 112 17.35 0.63 4.25
C PHE A 112 18.18 0.02 3.12
N ALA A 113 19.32 -0.56 3.47
CA ALA A 113 20.18 -1.25 2.52
C ALA A 113 20.54 -2.64 3.03
N ASP A 114 20.55 -3.62 2.14
CA ASP A 114 21.13 -4.93 2.45
C ASP A 114 22.65 -4.81 2.65
N PHE A 115 23.21 -5.60 3.55
CA PHE A 115 24.65 -5.57 3.86
C PHE A 115 25.52 -5.94 2.67
N ASP A 116 24.99 -6.70 1.72
CA ASP A 116 25.70 -7.18 0.53
C ASP A 116 25.33 -6.41 -0.74
N ALA A 117 24.45 -5.42 -0.67
CA ALA A 117 24.06 -4.64 -1.85
C ALA A 117 25.07 -3.53 -2.12
N THR A 118 25.65 -3.57 -3.29
CA THR A 118 26.46 -2.46 -3.84
C THR A 118 25.60 -1.28 -4.30
N ASP A 119 24.29 -1.48 -4.42
CA ASP A 119 23.31 -0.45 -4.70
C ASP A 119 22.59 0.00 -3.43
N ILE A 120 22.87 1.22 -3.02
CA ILE A 120 22.13 1.90 -1.96
C ILE A 120 20.84 2.40 -2.61
N ASN A 121 19.79 1.58 -2.57
CA ASN A 121 18.45 2.05 -2.90
C ASN A 121 17.99 2.98 -1.76
N HIS A 122 18.23 4.26 -1.95
CA HIS A 122 17.70 5.30 -1.08
C HIS A 122 16.18 5.30 -1.19
N LYS A 123 15.48 4.63 -0.28
CA LYS A 123 14.03 4.76 -0.19
C LYS A 123 13.69 6.12 0.42
N THR A 124 13.80 7.15 -0.41
CA THR A 124 13.43 8.51 -0.01
C THR A 124 11.91 8.57 0.11
N VAL A 125 11.41 9.00 1.26
CA VAL A 125 9.99 9.31 1.43
C VAL A 125 9.80 10.80 1.18
N SER A 126 9.03 11.15 0.17
CA SER A 126 8.67 12.53 -0.09
C SER A 126 7.43 12.93 0.70
N ILE A 127 7.52 14.00 1.49
CA ILE A 127 6.46 14.46 2.38
C ILE A 127 5.72 15.62 1.73
N TRP A 128 4.37 15.50 1.67
CA TRP A 128 3.52 16.57 1.18
C TRP A 128 3.26 17.62 2.26
N ASP A 129 3.35 18.88 1.89
CA ASP A 129 3.11 20.02 2.78
C ASP A 129 1.63 20.42 2.89
N GLY A 130 0.75 19.82 2.08
CA GLY A 130 -0.67 20.10 2.03
C GLY A 130 -1.05 21.13 0.96
N THR A 131 -0.10 21.58 0.14
CA THR A 131 -0.38 22.57 -0.92
C THR A 131 -0.49 21.91 -2.29
N TYR A 132 -1.45 22.36 -3.09
CA TYR A 132 -1.57 21.99 -4.48
C TYR A 132 -0.91 23.05 -5.36
N PRO A 133 -0.02 22.66 -6.29
CA PRO A 133 0.49 23.57 -7.29
C PRO A 133 -0.65 24.10 -8.19
N ALA A 134 -0.42 25.20 -8.86
CA ALA A 134 -1.33 25.67 -9.91
C ALA A 134 -1.43 24.64 -11.04
N VAL A 135 -2.59 24.57 -11.70
CA VAL A 135 -2.76 23.70 -12.88
C VAL A 135 -1.68 24.01 -13.91
N ASN A 136 -0.95 23.00 -14.31
CA ASN A 136 0.09 23.11 -15.31
C ASN A 136 0.03 21.90 -16.27
N THR A 137 -0.69 22.05 -17.37
CA THR A 137 -0.85 20.99 -18.38
C THR A 137 0.46 20.67 -19.14
N GLY A 138 1.47 21.52 -19.03
CA GLY A 138 2.81 21.32 -19.55
C GLY A 138 3.81 20.85 -18.49
N ALA A 139 3.34 20.35 -17.32
CA ALA A 139 4.22 19.85 -16.28
C ALA A 139 5.05 18.67 -16.79
N THR A 140 6.35 18.75 -16.58
CA THR A 140 7.30 17.68 -16.93
C THR A 140 7.61 16.75 -15.79
N TYR A 141 7.00 17.01 -14.59
CA TYR A 141 7.26 16.25 -13.38
C TYR A 141 8.77 16.09 -13.09
N SER A 142 9.20 14.99 -12.51
CA SER A 142 10.62 14.67 -12.31
C SER A 142 11.29 14.07 -13.55
N GLY A 143 10.55 13.88 -14.64
CA GLY A 143 11.07 13.38 -15.92
C GLY A 143 10.01 12.65 -16.76
N GLY A 144 10.44 12.12 -17.89
CA GLY A 144 9.60 11.43 -18.84
C GLY A 144 8.85 12.39 -19.78
N ASP A 145 8.11 11.82 -20.74
CA ASP A 145 7.28 12.53 -21.69
C ASP A 145 5.83 12.01 -21.73
N GLY A 146 5.51 11.07 -20.85
CA GLY A 146 4.19 10.45 -20.72
C GLY A 146 3.88 9.38 -21.76
N SER A 147 4.81 9.03 -22.61
CA SER A 147 4.67 7.89 -23.52
C SER A 147 4.84 6.57 -22.77
N GLN A 148 4.42 5.47 -23.39
CA GLN A 148 4.64 4.14 -22.82
C GLN A 148 6.12 3.79 -22.66
N ALA A 149 6.96 4.24 -23.60
CA ALA A 149 8.39 3.98 -23.57
C ALA A 149 9.13 4.88 -22.57
N ASN A 150 8.57 6.04 -22.23
CA ASN A 150 9.16 7.02 -21.32
C ASN A 150 8.07 7.69 -20.44
N PRO A 151 7.48 6.95 -19.48
CA PRO A 151 6.42 7.45 -18.62
C PRO A 151 6.83 8.71 -17.84
N TYR A 152 5.88 9.59 -17.55
CA TYR A 152 6.12 10.66 -16.58
C TYR A 152 6.54 10.09 -15.23
N ILE A 153 7.58 10.69 -14.64
CA ILE A 153 8.13 10.26 -13.35
C ILE A 153 7.56 11.15 -12.24
N ILE A 154 6.79 10.55 -11.33
CA ILE A 154 6.35 11.18 -10.10
C ILE A 154 7.44 10.93 -9.04
N GLY A 155 8.40 11.84 -8.95
CA GLY A 155 9.57 11.72 -8.09
C GLY A 155 9.46 12.51 -6.79
N SER A 156 8.30 13.14 -6.52
CA SER A 156 8.06 13.89 -5.30
C SER A 156 6.57 13.96 -4.94
N ALA A 157 6.27 14.30 -3.68
CA ALA A 157 4.91 14.58 -3.24
C ALA A 157 4.31 15.82 -3.96
N THR A 158 5.15 16.77 -4.34
CA THR A 158 4.74 17.92 -5.16
C THR A 158 4.35 17.50 -6.56
N ASP A 159 5.10 16.57 -7.20
CA ASP A 159 4.72 16.00 -8.49
C ASP A 159 3.39 15.27 -8.41
N PHE A 160 3.18 14.50 -7.33
CA PHE A 160 1.92 13.78 -7.13
C PHE A 160 0.74 14.75 -6.92
N ALA A 161 0.94 15.84 -6.17
CA ALA A 161 -0.07 16.88 -6.01
C ALA A 161 -0.34 17.61 -7.33
N GLN A 162 0.70 17.85 -8.15
CA GLN A 162 0.56 18.44 -9.50
C GLN A 162 -0.21 17.49 -10.43
N PHE A 163 0.10 16.19 -10.40
CA PHE A 163 -0.64 15.17 -11.14
C PHE A 163 -2.13 15.18 -10.76
N ALA A 164 -2.43 15.18 -9.46
CA ALA A 164 -3.80 15.22 -8.98
C ALA A 164 -4.54 16.48 -9.42
N GLU A 165 -3.90 17.65 -9.31
CA GLU A 165 -4.49 18.94 -9.72
C GLU A 165 -4.74 18.99 -11.23
N ASN A 166 -3.78 18.56 -12.02
CA ASN A 166 -3.91 18.50 -13.46
C ASN A 166 -5.04 17.55 -13.89
N THR A 167 -5.13 16.37 -13.26
CA THR A 167 -6.18 15.38 -13.56
C THR A 167 -7.58 15.91 -13.21
N ARG A 168 -7.73 16.67 -12.11
CA ARG A 168 -9.00 17.30 -11.73
C ARG A 168 -9.50 18.30 -12.77
N ASN A 169 -8.59 19.00 -13.39
CA ASN A 169 -8.93 20.10 -14.29
C ASN A 169 -8.90 19.71 -15.77
N ASN A 170 -8.26 18.61 -16.14
CA ASN A 170 -8.11 18.24 -17.53
C ASN A 170 -7.90 16.72 -17.73
N PHE A 171 -8.83 15.91 -17.26
CA PHE A 171 -8.74 14.46 -17.29
C PHE A 171 -8.59 13.84 -18.70
N GLN A 172 -9.18 14.48 -19.73
CA GLN A 172 -9.11 13.98 -21.12
C GLN A 172 -7.70 14.04 -21.70
N ASN A 173 -6.85 14.93 -21.21
CA ASN A 173 -5.49 15.04 -21.73
C ASN A 173 -4.56 13.89 -21.25
N TYR A 174 -5.02 13.09 -20.30
CA TYR A 174 -4.24 11.95 -19.79
C TYR A 174 -4.69 10.60 -20.34
N GLU A 175 -5.65 10.58 -21.25
CA GLU A 175 -5.94 9.39 -22.03
C GLU A 175 -4.67 8.96 -22.78
N PHE A 176 -4.31 7.68 -22.72
CA PHE A 176 -3.06 7.12 -23.26
C PHE A 176 -1.74 7.65 -22.65
N THR A 177 -1.80 8.32 -21.51
CA THR A 177 -0.61 8.84 -20.84
C THR A 177 -0.17 7.89 -19.74
N TYR A 178 1.13 7.70 -19.62
CA TYR A 178 1.74 6.77 -18.68
C TYR A 178 2.48 7.54 -17.59
N PHE A 179 2.28 7.11 -16.34
CA PHE A 179 2.92 7.64 -15.14
C PHE A 179 3.55 6.51 -14.35
N LYS A 180 4.68 6.77 -13.73
CA LYS A 180 5.28 5.89 -12.73
C LYS A 180 5.67 6.66 -11.48
N LEU A 181 5.44 6.05 -10.33
CA LEU A 181 5.91 6.55 -9.05
C LEU A 181 7.37 6.08 -8.84
N ASP A 182 8.25 6.99 -8.41
CA ASP A 182 9.67 6.70 -8.23
C ASP A 182 10.13 6.92 -6.78
N VAL A 183 9.18 7.19 -5.90
CA VAL A 183 9.45 7.52 -4.49
C VAL A 183 8.25 7.16 -3.62
N ASP A 184 8.50 6.74 -2.39
CA ASP A 184 7.43 6.64 -1.39
C ASP A 184 6.93 8.04 -1.04
N ILE A 185 5.61 8.23 -0.92
CA ILE A 185 4.99 9.52 -0.59
C ILE A 185 4.28 9.41 0.75
N ASN A 186 4.48 10.43 1.60
CA ASN A 186 3.70 10.64 2.80
C ASN A 186 2.82 11.90 2.62
N LEU A 187 1.51 11.72 2.56
CA LEU A 187 0.55 12.81 2.47
C LEU A 187 0.32 13.53 3.81
N ASN A 188 1.02 13.07 4.87
CA ASN A 188 1.14 13.76 6.15
C ASN A 188 -0.20 14.06 6.84
N ASP A 189 -1.18 13.19 6.63
CA ASP A 189 -2.57 13.33 7.12
C ASP A 189 -3.22 14.68 6.75
N LYS A 190 -2.70 15.34 5.72
CA LYS A 190 -3.30 16.57 5.20
C LYS A 190 -4.53 16.25 4.35
N PRO A 191 -5.54 17.13 4.35
CA PRO A 191 -6.75 16.93 3.55
C PRO A 191 -6.40 16.75 2.06
N TRP A 192 -6.62 15.55 1.56
CA TRP A 192 -6.41 15.23 0.16
C TRP A 192 -7.70 15.36 -0.63
N THR A 193 -7.63 16.01 -1.77
CA THR A 193 -8.72 16.07 -2.74
C THR A 193 -8.42 15.04 -3.84
N PRO A 194 -9.29 14.05 -4.06
CA PRO A 194 -9.09 13.03 -5.09
C PRO A 194 -8.85 13.60 -6.49
N THR A 195 -8.16 12.86 -7.32
CA THR A 195 -8.19 13.12 -8.77
C THR A 195 -9.63 13.01 -9.26
N LYS A 196 -9.97 13.56 -10.42
CA LYS A 196 -11.25 13.24 -11.07
C LYS A 196 -11.16 11.88 -11.79
N GLU A 197 -11.76 11.81 -12.94
CA GLU A 197 -11.68 10.66 -13.82
C GLU A 197 -10.26 10.50 -14.35
N PHE A 198 -9.66 9.36 -14.11
CA PHE A 198 -8.32 9.03 -14.60
C PHE A 198 -8.42 8.02 -15.74
N ARG A 199 -7.86 8.37 -16.89
CA ARG A 199 -7.91 7.58 -18.13
C ARG A 199 -6.56 7.07 -18.59
N GLY A 200 -5.50 7.33 -17.83
CA GLY A 200 -4.13 6.93 -18.14
C GLY A 200 -3.72 5.62 -17.48
N VAL A 201 -2.44 5.36 -17.52
CA VAL A 201 -1.77 4.24 -16.85
C VAL A 201 -0.89 4.79 -15.73
N PHE A 202 -1.16 4.38 -14.50
CA PHE A 202 -0.37 4.75 -13.32
C PHE A 202 0.26 3.49 -12.72
N ASP A 203 1.58 3.42 -12.78
CA ASP A 203 2.37 2.36 -12.17
C ASP A 203 3.02 2.85 -10.87
N GLY A 204 2.59 2.33 -9.75
CA GLY A 204 3.13 2.67 -8.44
C GLY A 204 4.51 2.11 -8.16
N GLN A 205 5.06 1.22 -9.00
CA GLN A 205 6.40 0.61 -8.85
C GLN A 205 6.60 -0.01 -7.45
N HIS A 206 5.53 -0.51 -6.82
CA HIS A 206 5.49 -0.98 -5.43
C HIS A 206 5.89 0.07 -4.37
N HIS A 207 5.87 1.35 -4.73
CA HIS A 207 6.00 2.43 -3.77
C HIS A 207 4.74 2.59 -2.92
N LYS A 208 4.90 3.29 -1.80
CA LYS A 208 3.84 3.52 -0.83
C LYS A 208 3.36 4.97 -0.87
N ILE A 209 2.05 5.15 -0.77
CA ILE A 209 1.43 6.44 -0.44
C ILE A 209 0.80 6.29 0.95
N THR A 210 1.32 7.00 1.93
CA THR A 210 0.89 6.92 3.33
C THR A 210 0.27 8.24 3.80
N GLY A 211 -0.47 8.20 4.90
CA GLY A 211 -1.09 9.40 5.47
C GLY A 211 -2.17 10.00 4.57
N LEU A 212 -2.86 9.16 3.78
CA LEU A 212 -4.00 9.61 2.99
C LEU A 212 -5.14 10.01 3.92
N LYS A 213 -5.65 11.23 3.76
CA LYS A 213 -6.83 11.71 4.49
C LYS A 213 -7.81 12.37 3.54
N VAL A 214 -8.88 11.66 3.23
CA VAL A 214 -9.99 12.16 2.42
C VAL A 214 -11.25 12.21 3.27
N SER A 215 -11.89 13.38 3.38
CA SER A 215 -13.21 13.53 4.02
C SER A 215 -13.97 14.62 3.25
N ILE A 216 -14.73 14.20 2.26
CA ILE A 216 -15.45 15.10 1.34
C ILE A 216 -16.83 14.54 1.00
N ALA A 217 -17.74 15.43 0.57
CA ALA A 217 -19.05 15.06 0.08
C ALA A 217 -19.06 15.07 -1.45
N ASP A 218 -18.79 13.93 -2.08
CA ASP A 218 -18.81 13.79 -3.54
C ASP A 218 -19.44 12.45 -3.95
N TYR A 219 -19.71 12.28 -5.25
CA TYR A 219 -20.26 11.04 -5.79
C TYR A 219 -19.27 9.87 -5.69
N ARG A 220 -17.98 10.16 -5.86
CA ARG A 220 -16.90 9.17 -5.93
C ARG A 220 -15.71 9.65 -5.14
N VAL A 221 -15.33 8.91 -4.11
CA VAL A 221 -14.30 9.31 -3.15
C VAL A 221 -13.27 8.19 -2.99
N GLY A 222 -11.99 8.54 -3.12
CA GLY A 222 -10.84 7.63 -2.97
C GLY A 222 -9.54 8.40 -3.15
N LEU A 223 -8.42 7.71 -3.31
CA LEU A 223 -7.20 8.36 -3.81
C LEU A 223 -7.46 8.93 -5.22
N PHE A 224 -8.11 8.10 -6.06
CA PHE A 224 -8.71 8.49 -7.34
C PHE A 224 -10.25 8.55 -7.19
N SER A 225 -10.92 9.54 -7.78
CA SER A 225 -12.39 9.53 -7.83
C SER A 225 -12.90 8.40 -8.72
N GLN A 226 -12.39 8.32 -9.94
CA GLN A 226 -12.81 7.33 -10.93
C GLN A 226 -11.63 6.88 -11.79
N ILE A 227 -11.62 5.60 -12.12
CA ILE A 227 -10.73 5.00 -13.12
C ILE A 227 -11.60 4.53 -14.29
N ASP A 228 -11.42 5.13 -15.47
CA ASP A 228 -12.24 4.86 -16.64
C ASP A 228 -11.35 4.78 -17.89
N ALA A 229 -11.48 3.71 -18.67
CA ALA A 229 -10.68 3.55 -19.87
C ALA A 229 -11.07 4.52 -21.01
N GLY A 230 -12.20 5.22 -20.90
CA GLY A 230 -12.67 6.10 -21.97
C GLY A 230 -12.82 5.37 -23.30
N SER A 231 -12.22 5.92 -24.36
CA SER A 231 -12.06 5.24 -25.66
C SER A 231 -10.71 4.55 -25.79
N GLY A 232 -9.86 4.66 -24.78
CA GLY A 232 -8.51 4.12 -24.76
C GLY A 232 -8.43 2.62 -24.42
N PRO A 233 -7.29 2.00 -24.68
CA PRO A 233 -7.16 0.57 -24.50
C PRO A 233 -7.20 0.13 -23.03
N ASN A 234 -6.75 0.92 -22.07
CA ASN A 234 -6.71 0.46 -20.66
C ASN A 234 -6.31 1.59 -19.68
N ALA A 235 -7.28 2.24 -19.04
CA ALA A 235 -6.94 2.96 -17.80
C ALA A 235 -6.54 1.96 -16.72
N SER A 236 -5.44 2.19 -16.05
CA SER A 236 -5.02 1.30 -14.97
C SER A 236 -4.27 2.01 -13.85
N VAL A 237 -4.44 1.46 -12.65
CA VAL A 237 -3.60 1.76 -11.49
C VAL A 237 -3.03 0.43 -11.00
N SER A 238 -1.72 0.34 -10.94
CA SER A 238 -1.05 -0.91 -10.57
C SER A 238 0.13 -0.69 -9.64
N ASN A 239 0.51 -1.77 -8.93
CA ASN A 239 1.71 -1.82 -8.09
C ASN A 239 1.77 -0.67 -7.06
N LEU A 240 0.64 -0.36 -6.41
CA LEU A 240 0.51 0.79 -5.52
C LEU A 240 0.01 0.37 -4.14
N HIS A 241 0.73 0.77 -3.09
CA HIS A 241 0.36 0.45 -1.71
C HIS A 241 -0.04 1.73 -0.96
N VAL A 242 -1.32 1.82 -0.57
CA VAL A 242 -1.90 3.03 0.02
C VAL A 242 -2.34 2.79 1.46
N SER A 243 -2.11 3.78 2.33
CA SER A 243 -2.63 3.75 3.70
C SER A 243 -3.19 5.09 4.14
N GLY A 244 -4.28 5.05 4.89
CA GLY A 244 -4.93 6.23 5.45
C GLY A 244 -6.42 6.08 5.66
N ASP A 245 -7.10 7.20 5.71
CA ASP A 245 -8.53 7.29 5.97
C ASP A 245 -9.27 7.92 4.79
N VAL A 246 -10.29 7.23 4.30
CA VAL A 246 -11.17 7.70 3.23
C VAL A 246 -12.61 7.73 3.76
N GLU A 247 -13.23 8.89 3.71
CA GLU A 247 -14.61 9.10 4.13
C GLU A 247 -15.40 9.88 3.10
N ASN A 248 -16.48 9.28 2.60
CA ASN A 248 -17.49 10.02 1.85
C ASN A 248 -18.57 10.51 2.81
N THR A 249 -18.58 11.82 3.04
CA THR A 249 -19.52 12.48 3.96
C THR A 249 -20.88 12.82 3.33
N LYS A 250 -21.08 12.52 2.04
CA LYS A 250 -22.35 12.75 1.35
C LYS A 250 -23.42 11.78 1.84
N PRO A 251 -24.59 12.26 2.26
CA PRO A 251 -25.63 11.41 2.84
C PRO A 251 -26.47 10.74 1.73
N SER A 252 -25.84 10.00 0.84
CA SER A 252 -26.49 9.29 -0.26
C SER A 252 -26.09 7.84 -0.32
N GLU A 253 -27.06 6.97 -0.51
CA GLU A 253 -26.88 5.51 -0.57
C GLU A 253 -26.28 5.02 -1.90
N TYR A 254 -26.10 5.90 -2.87
CA TYR A 254 -25.60 5.57 -4.21
C TYR A 254 -24.20 6.11 -4.46
N ASP A 255 -23.65 6.85 -3.50
CA ASP A 255 -22.33 7.43 -3.63
C ASP A 255 -21.25 6.46 -3.16
N CYS A 256 -20.09 6.55 -3.81
CA CYS A 256 -19.05 5.54 -3.70
C CYS A 256 -17.87 6.00 -2.85
N ALA A 257 -17.30 5.10 -2.05
CA ALA A 257 -16.02 5.31 -1.40
C ALA A 257 -15.13 4.06 -1.54
N GLY A 258 -13.87 4.27 -1.92
CA GLY A 258 -12.88 3.20 -2.00
C GLY A 258 -11.48 3.68 -1.65
N GLY A 259 -10.65 2.80 -1.12
CA GLY A 259 -9.30 3.17 -0.70
C GLY A 259 -8.41 3.62 -1.87
N ILE A 260 -8.51 2.96 -2.99
CA ILE A 260 -7.81 3.31 -4.23
C ILE A 260 -8.70 4.21 -5.09
N CYS A 261 -9.94 3.82 -5.37
CA CYS A 261 -10.84 4.68 -6.14
C CYS A 261 -12.29 4.58 -5.67
N GLY A 262 -13.05 5.67 -5.85
CA GLY A 262 -14.49 5.67 -5.65
C GLY A 262 -15.20 4.74 -6.62
N ASP A 263 -14.86 4.82 -7.91
CA ASP A 263 -15.49 4.04 -8.98
C ASP A 263 -14.44 3.54 -9.98
N ASN A 264 -14.35 2.22 -10.13
CA ASN A 264 -13.64 1.57 -11.21
C ASN A 264 -14.63 1.24 -12.33
N ALA A 265 -14.89 2.22 -13.19
CA ALA A 265 -15.94 2.12 -14.22
C ALA A 265 -15.65 1.01 -15.25
N ILE A 266 -14.50 1.05 -15.92
CA ILE A 266 -14.04 0.01 -16.86
C ILE A 266 -12.50 -0.15 -16.83
N GLY A 267 -11.84 0.34 -15.79
CA GLY A 267 -10.40 0.28 -15.64
C GLY A 267 -9.89 -1.03 -15.06
N VAL A 268 -8.58 -1.08 -14.86
CA VAL A 268 -7.87 -2.18 -14.20
C VAL A 268 -7.15 -1.68 -12.96
N ILE A 269 -7.42 -2.29 -11.81
CA ILE A 269 -6.63 -2.10 -10.59
C ILE A 269 -5.90 -3.41 -10.30
N ALA A 270 -4.56 -3.37 -10.27
CA ALA A 270 -3.78 -4.59 -10.13
C ALA A 270 -2.62 -4.44 -9.14
N ASN A 271 -2.36 -5.49 -8.37
CA ASN A 271 -1.22 -5.54 -7.43
C ASN A 271 -1.22 -4.37 -6.43
N CYS A 272 -2.40 -3.95 -6.00
CA CYS A 272 -2.56 -2.81 -5.09
C CYS A 272 -2.99 -3.27 -3.70
N SER A 273 -2.66 -2.46 -2.70
CA SER A 273 -3.19 -2.67 -1.35
C SER A 273 -3.72 -1.38 -0.74
N PHE A 274 -4.71 -1.55 0.15
CA PHE A 274 -5.17 -0.48 1.00
C PHE A 274 -5.23 -0.92 2.47
N SER A 275 -4.82 -0.02 3.38
CA SER A 275 -4.88 -0.19 4.82
C SER A 275 -5.36 1.09 5.52
N GLY A 276 -6.03 0.95 6.67
CA GLY A 276 -6.60 2.09 7.40
C GLY A 276 -8.12 2.00 7.51
N SER A 277 -8.86 2.99 7.02
CA SER A 277 -10.32 2.95 7.05
C SER A 277 -10.96 3.52 5.77
N VAL A 278 -12.09 2.91 5.35
CA VAL A 278 -12.95 3.43 4.30
C VAL A 278 -14.39 3.49 4.81
N ARG A 279 -14.99 4.67 4.77
CA ARG A 279 -16.34 4.91 5.31
C ARG A 279 -17.20 5.71 4.35
N GLY A 280 -18.51 5.41 4.35
CA GLY A 280 -19.52 6.17 3.60
C GLY A 280 -20.93 5.68 3.93
N VAL A 281 -21.94 6.40 3.45
CA VAL A 281 -23.33 5.98 3.60
C VAL A 281 -23.71 4.93 2.53
N GLY A 282 -23.11 4.99 1.36
CA GLY A 282 -23.50 4.22 0.18
C GLY A 282 -22.64 2.97 -0.08
N LEU A 283 -21.97 2.98 -1.22
CA LEU A 283 -21.20 1.88 -1.78
C LEU A 283 -19.74 1.99 -1.32
N VAL A 284 -19.28 1.08 -0.48
CA VAL A 284 -17.97 1.20 0.15
C VAL A 284 -17.16 -0.07 -0.06
N GLY A 285 -15.97 0.09 -0.63
CA GLY A 285 -15.03 -1.00 -0.84
C GLY A 285 -13.63 -0.69 -0.34
N GLY A 286 -12.92 -1.69 0.12
CA GLY A 286 -11.54 -1.51 0.57
C GLY A 286 -10.62 -1.02 -0.55
N ILE A 287 -10.87 -1.44 -1.78
CA ILE A 287 -10.13 -1.02 -2.98
C ILE A 287 -10.98 -0.07 -3.84
N ALA A 288 -12.21 -0.45 -4.20
CA ALA A 288 -13.10 0.37 -5.01
C ALA A 288 -14.51 0.39 -4.42
N GLY A 289 -15.16 1.56 -4.36
CA GLY A 289 -16.54 1.69 -3.89
C GLY A 289 -17.51 1.03 -4.87
N GLU A 290 -17.45 1.40 -6.13
CA GLU A 290 -18.14 0.76 -7.23
C GLU A 290 -17.12 0.10 -8.17
N CYS A 291 -17.46 -1.06 -8.75
CA CYS A 291 -16.58 -1.75 -9.66
C CYS A 291 -17.36 -2.39 -10.82
N ASN A 292 -17.10 -1.91 -12.01
CA ASN A 292 -17.57 -2.49 -13.27
C ASN A 292 -16.40 -2.94 -14.16
N GLY A 293 -15.17 -2.70 -13.70
CA GLY A 293 -13.92 -3.08 -14.33
C GLY A 293 -13.28 -4.33 -13.74
N LYS A 294 -11.96 -4.32 -13.62
CA LYS A 294 -11.16 -5.45 -13.13
C LYS A 294 -10.37 -5.06 -11.89
N ILE A 295 -10.34 -5.96 -10.90
CA ILE A 295 -9.48 -5.86 -9.73
C ILE A 295 -8.71 -7.18 -9.59
N ILE A 296 -7.39 -7.11 -9.66
CA ILE A 296 -6.54 -8.30 -9.79
C ILE A 296 -5.40 -8.24 -8.79
N SER A 297 -5.17 -9.34 -8.05
CA SER A 297 -4.03 -9.45 -7.12
C SER A 297 -3.95 -8.30 -6.11
N CYS A 298 -5.11 -7.91 -5.54
CA CYS A 298 -5.22 -6.80 -4.60
C CYS A 298 -5.52 -7.28 -3.18
N LYS A 299 -5.10 -6.49 -2.21
CA LYS A 299 -5.25 -6.77 -0.78
C LYS A 299 -5.94 -5.60 -0.06
N ASN A 300 -6.90 -5.91 0.79
CA ASN A 300 -7.44 -4.97 1.76
C ASN A 300 -7.17 -5.42 3.19
N THR A 301 -6.66 -4.51 4.01
CA THR A 301 -6.55 -4.68 5.47
C THR A 301 -7.29 -3.57 6.24
N ALA A 302 -7.88 -2.61 5.51
CA ALA A 302 -8.64 -1.52 6.09
C ALA A 302 -9.99 -2.00 6.63
N SER A 303 -10.50 -1.32 7.65
CA SER A 303 -11.90 -1.41 8.03
C SER A 303 -12.78 -0.74 6.98
N VAL A 304 -13.89 -1.38 6.61
CA VAL A 304 -14.82 -0.91 5.59
C VAL A 304 -16.21 -0.77 6.19
N SER A 305 -16.84 0.39 6.08
CA SER A 305 -18.18 0.62 6.62
C SER A 305 -19.09 1.41 5.66
N GLY A 306 -20.25 0.84 5.31
CA GLY A 306 -21.21 1.45 4.39
C GLY A 306 -22.50 0.66 4.27
N LYS A 307 -23.46 1.13 3.44
CA LYS A 307 -24.67 0.37 3.17
C LYS A 307 -24.35 -0.94 2.41
N GLU A 308 -23.60 -0.83 1.35
CA GLU A 308 -23.11 -1.94 0.55
C GLU A 308 -21.60 -1.99 0.69
N ALA A 309 -21.13 -2.81 1.65
CA ALA A 309 -19.76 -2.84 2.10
C ALA A 309 -19.04 -4.11 1.64
N GLY A 310 -17.96 -3.96 0.90
CA GLY A 310 -17.14 -5.07 0.43
C GLY A 310 -15.67 -4.93 0.75
N GLY A 311 -15.02 -6.03 1.11
CA GLY A 311 -13.60 -5.99 1.44
C GLY A 311 -12.73 -5.51 0.28
N ILE A 312 -13.13 -5.82 -0.95
CA ILE A 312 -12.44 -5.37 -2.16
C ILE A 312 -13.32 -4.34 -2.90
N ALA A 313 -14.57 -4.65 -3.20
CA ALA A 313 -15.47 -3.73 -3.89
C ALA A 313 -16.84 -3.67 -3.21
N GLY A 314 -17.47 -2.50 -3.17
CA GLY A 314 -18.78 -2.30 -2.57
C GLY A 314 -19.90 -2.91 -3.40
N ARG A 315 -19.99 -2.56 -4.69
CA ARG A 315 -21.04 -3.03 -5.60
C ARG A 315 -20.60 -2.95 -7.07
N GLU A 316 -21.25 -3.73 -7.95
CA GLU A 316 -21.32 -3.45 -9.39
C GLU A 316 -22.62 -2.72 -9.74
N SER A 317 -22.66 -2.02 -10.87
CA SER A 317 -23.88 -1.29 -11.28
C SER A 317 -24.22 -1.36 -12.77
N SER A 318 -23.30 -1.73 -13.64
CA SER A 318 -23.52 -1.66 -15.08
C SER A 318 -22.82 -2.71 -15.91
N ALA A 319 -21.88 -3.45 -15.33
CA ALA A 319 -21.13 -4.49 -16.01
C ALA A 319 -20.72 -5.59 -15.03
N ILE A 320 -20.25 -6.71 -15.54
CA ILE A 320 -19.74 -7.84 -14.76
C ILE A 320 -18.32 -7.54 -14.30
N PRO A 321 -18.07 -7.19 -13.02
CA PRO A 321 -16.73 -7.01 -12.53
C PRO A 321 -15.96 -8.33 -12.55
N LYS A 322 -14.64 -8.22 -12.73
CA LYS A 322 -13.73 -9.35 -12.63
C LYS A 322 -12.78 -9.13 -11.46
N ILE A 323 -12.95 -9.93 -10.40
CA ILE A 323 -12.15 -9.85 -9.19
C ILE A 323 -11.37 -11.16 -9.04
N TYR A 324 -10.06 -11.12 -9.27
CA TYR A 324 -9.21 -12.30 -9.33
C TYR A 324 -8.02 -12.22 -8.38
N GLY A 325 -7.75 -13.31 -7.65
CA GLY A 325 -6.59 -13.42 -6.79
C GLY A 325 -6.51 -12.33 -5.73
N CYS A 326 -7.64 -11.87 -5.22
CA CYS A 326 -7.72 -10.79 -4.23
C CYS A 326 -8.05 -11.34 -2.85
N TYR A 327 -7.69 -10.58 -1.81
CA TYR A 327 -8.11 -10.99 -0.47
C TYR A 327 -8.38 -9.82 0.47
N ASN A 328 -9.18 -10.13 1.51
CA ASN A 328 -9.53 -9.21 2.57
C ASN A 328 -9.19 -9.77 3.94
N GLU A 329 -8.52 -8.96 4.75
CA GLU A 329 -8.25 -9.16 6.18
C GLU A 329 -8.99 -8.14 7.05
N GLY A 330 -9.45 -7.03 6.46
CA GLY A 330 -10.10 -5.93 7.17
C GLY A 330 -11.49 -6.29 7.66
N ALA A 331 -11.93 -5.65 8.73
CA ALA A 331 -13.30 -5.78 9.23
C ALA A 331 -14.28 -5.05 8.32
N ILE A 332 -15.45 -5.64 8.09
CA ILE A 332 -16.49 -5.11 7.23
C ILE A 332 -17.77 -4.94 8.03
N ASP A 333 -18.38 -3.77 7.95
CA ASP A 333 -19.68 -3.45 8.56
C ASP A 333 -20.60 -2.81 7.52
N GLY A 334 -21.77 -3.43 7.29
CA GLY A 334 -22.70 -2.91 6.30
C GLY A 334 -24.09 -3.54 6.38
N THR A 335 -25.07 -2.90 5.74
CA THR A 335 -26.40 -3.51 5.56
C THR A 335 -26.31 -4.72 4.63
N ASN A 336 -25.58 -4.56 3.50
CA ASN A 336 -25.18 -5.66 2.63
C ASN A 336 -23.67 -5.75 2.70
N ALA A 337 -23.15 -6.79 3.34
CA ALA A 337 -21.72 -6.91 3.61
C ALA A 337 -21.13 -8.19 2.99
N GLY A 338 -20.08 -8.06 2.21
CA GLY A 338 -19.38 -9.19 1.59
C GLY A 338 -17.87 -9.12 1.77
N GLY A 339 -17.24 -10.25 2.02
CA GLY A 339 -15.80 -10.32 2.25
C GLY A 339 -14.96 -9.82 1.07
N ILE A 340 -15.48 -9.96 -0.15
CA ILE A 340 -14.86 -9.50 -1.39
C ILE A 340 -15.75 -8.46 -2.08
N LEU A 341 -16.99 -8.79 -2.39
CA LEU A 341 -17.96 -7.90 -3.03
C LEU A 341 -19.15 -7.68 -2.08
N GLY A 342 -19.43 -6.45 -1.72
CA GLY A 342 -20.51 -6.10 -0.80
C GLY A 342 -21.86 -6.56 -1.31
N LYS A 343 -22.25 -6.20 -2.53
CA LYS A 343 -23.48 -6.60 -3.15
C LYS A 343 -23.33 -6.81 -4.64
N ASN A 344 -24.00 -7.86 -5.14
CA ASN A 344 -24.23 -8.06 -6.58
C ASN A 344 -25.65 -7.56 -6.90
N ASP A 345 -25.77 -6.50 -7.70
CA ASP A 345 -27.05 -5.83 -7.98
C ASP A 345 -27.78 -6.38 -9.23
N GLY A 346 -27.33 -7.53 -9.74
CA GLY A 346 -28.06 -8.29 -10.78
C GLY A 346 -27.41 -8.34 -12.15
N TYR A 347 -26.31 -7.62 -12.36
CA TYR A 347 -25.52 -7.75 -13.61
C TYR A 347 -24.64 -8.99 -13.61
N GLY A 348 -24.33 -9.51 -12.43
CA GLY A 348 -23.46 -10.65 -12.22
C GLY A 348 -22.07 -10.21 -11.76
N CYS A 349 -21.24 -11.19 -11.40
CA CYS A 349 -19.85 -10.96 -11.03
C CYS A 349 -18.98 -12.18 -11.39
N GLU A 350 -17.72 -11.95 -11.63
CA GLU A 350 -16.75 -13.02 -11.81
C GLU A 350 -15.67 -12.92 -10.72
N ILE A 351 -15.77 -13.76 -9.68
CA ILE A 351 -14.87 -13.78 -8.54
C ILE A 351 -14.13 -15.12 -8.52
N LYS A 352 -12.81 -15.10 -8.69
CA LYS A 352 -12.00 -16.32 -8.78
C LYS A 352 -10.73 -16.25 -7.96
N GLY A 353 -10.43 -17.35 -7.24
CA GLY A 353 -9.20 -17.46 -6.46
C GLY A 353 -9.03 -16.39 -5.39
N CYS A 354 -10.12 -15.94 -4.78
CA CYS A 354 -10.13 -14.92 -3.75
C CYS A 354 -10.33 -15.52 -2.36
N TYR A 355 -9.90 -14.81 -1.33
CA TYR A 355 -10.25 -15.23 0.02
C TYR A 355 -10.59 -14.07 0.97
N ASN A 356 -11.37 -14.40 2.00
CA ASN A 356 -11.69 -13.48 3.09
C ASN A 356 -11.41 -14.14 4.45
N ILE A 357 -10.63 -13.44 5.28
CA ILE A 357 -10.40 -13.79 6.68
C ILE A 357 -10.80 -12.65 7.63
N GLY A 358 -11.21 -11.50 7.09
CA GLY A 358 -11.74 -10.38 7.84
C GLY A 358 -13.10 -10.71 8.47
N ALA A 359 -13.37 -10.12 9.62
CA ALA A 359 -14.68 -10.23 10.26
C ALA A 359 -15.74 -9.45 9.49
N ILE A 360 -16.94 -10.01 9.38
CA ILE A 360 -18.08 -9.35 8.72
C ILE A 360 -19.19 -9.16 9.74
N GLN A 361 -19.71 -7.95 9.81
CA GLN A 361 -20.85 -7.59 10.63
C GLN A 361 -21.94 -6.94 9.78
N SER A 362 -23.19 -7.16 10.16
CA SER A 362 -24.32 -6.46 9.56
C SER A 362 -24.99 -5.60 10.62
N SER A 363 -24.95 -4.28 10.43
CA SER A 363 -25.38 -3.30 11.44
C SER A 363 -26.89 -3.16 11.60
N SER A 364 -27.74 -3.78 10.75
CA SER A 364 -29.20 -3.54 10.82
C SER A 364 -30.09 -4.64 10.23
N GLY A 365 -29.72 -5.91 10.42
CA GLY A 365 -30.54 -7.03 9.94
C GLY A 365 -30.56 -7.21 8.43
N GLY A 366 -29.53 -6.72 7.75
CA GLY A 366 -29.32 -6.87 6.33
C GLY A 366 -28.74 -8.24 5.95
N THR A 367 -28.21 -8.35 4.74
CA THR A 367 -27.61 -9.58 4.22
C THR A 367 -26.10 -9.51 4.26
N PHE A 368 -25.47 -10.60 4.62
CA PHE A 368 -24.02 -10.68 4.61
C PHE A 368 -23.53 -12.06 4.15
N GLY A 369 -22.37 -12.09 3.53
CA GLY A 369 -21.77 -13.33 3.03
C GLY A 369 -20.24 -13.28 3.08
N ALA A 370 -19.62 -14.43 3.21
CA ALA A 370 -18.17 -14.50 3.38
C ALA A 370 -17.41 -14.00 2.16
N ILE A 371 -17.96 -14.11 0.96
CA ILE A 371 -17.43 -13.55 -0.29
C ILE A 371 -18.34 -12.42 -0.79
N THR A 372 -19.65 -12.64 -0.94
CA THR A 372 -20.62 -11.60 -1.34
C THR A 372 -21.93 -11.75 -0.58
N SER A 373 -22.64 -10.64 -0.32
CA SER A 373 -23.87 -10.65 0.46
C SER A 373 -25.11 -11.13 -0.31
N SER A 374 -25.06 -11.14 -1.63
CA SER A 374 -26.23 -11.47 -2.44
C SER A 374 -26.02 -12.71 -3.29
N ALA A 375 -27.14 -13.44 -3.48
CA ALA A 375 -27.19 -14.54 -4.43
C ALA A 375 -26.86 -14.07 -5.84
N ALA A 376 -26.17 -14.93 -6.59
CA ALA A 376 -25.88 -14.64 -7.99
C ALA A 376 -27.20 -14.46 -8.76
N ALA A 377 -27.51 -13.23 -9.09
CA ALA A 377 -28.44 -12.94 -10.14
C ALA A 377 -27.64 -12.85 -11.46
N GLY A 378 -28.18 -13.34 -12.55
CA GLY A 378 -27.52 -13.23 -13.85
C GLY A 378 -26.31 -14.16 -14.05
N SER A 379 -25.31 -13.68 -14.79
CA SER A 379 -24.13 -14.45 -15.21
C SER A 379 -23.00 -14.44 -14.15
N SER A 380 -23.33 -14.70 -12.88
CA SER A 380 -22.32 -14.74 -11.84
C SER A 380 -21.51 -16.02 -11.85
N VAL A 381 -20.20 -15.90 -11.79
CA VAL A 381 -19.27 -17.01 -11.63
C VAL A 381 -18.43 -16.77 -10.38
N MET A 382 -18.62 -17.59 -9.37
CA MET A 382 -17.78 -17.62 -8.18
C MET A 382 -17.06 -18.97 -8.15
N ALA A 383 -15.75 -18.96 -8.14
CA ALA A 383 -14.99 -20.18 -8.22
C ALA A 383 -13.73 -20.15 -7.36
N SER A 384 -13.47 -21.26 -6.69
CA SER A 384 -12.22 -21.48 -5.95
C SER A 384 -11.94 -20.39 -4.91
N CYS A 385 -12.96 -19.95 -4.20
CA CYS A 385 -12.84 -18.95 -3.13
C CYS A 385 -12.73 -19.62 -1.77
N TYR A 386 -11.94 -19.01 -0.88
CA TYR A 386 -11.70 -19.51 0.47
C TYR A 386 -12.11 -18.49 1.53
N VAL A 387 -12.57 -19.00 2.68
CA VAL A 387 -13.08 -18.17 3.77
C VAL A 387 -12.63 -18.72 5.12
N ARG A 388 -12.47 -17.84 6.11
CA ARG A 388 -12.18 -18.27 7.48
C ARG A 388 -13.39 -19.01 8.10
N GLU A 389 -14.59 -18.49 7.85
CA GLU A 389 -15.85 -19.04 8.34
C GLU A 389 -16.96 -18.79 7.32
N LYS A 390 -17.96 -19.67 7.32
CA LYS A 390 -19.17 -19.49 6.50
C LYS A 390 -20.22 -18.72 7.26
N TYR A 391 -20.89 -17.82 6.57
CA TYR A 391 -22.08 -17.16 7.06
C TYR A 391 -23.33 -17.80 6.46
N ALA A 392 -24.46 -17.79 7.19
CA ALA A 392 -25.65 -18.57 6.89
C ALA A 392 -26.42 -18.18 5.61
N ILE A 393 -25.85 -17.38 4.71
CA ILE A 393 -26.55 -16.82 3.54
C ILE A 393 -25.91 -17.23 2.21
N ALA A 394 -26.74 -17.71 1.36
CA ALA A 394 -26.98 -17.78 -0.06
C ALA A 394 -25.92 -18.39 -1.02
N HIS A 395 -24.63 -18.41 -0.81
CA HIS A 395 -23.63 -19.00 -1.72
C HIS A 395 -22.65 -19.96 -1.05
N ALA A 396 -23.07 -20.57 0.06
CA ALA A 396 -22.28 -21.49 0.86
C ALA A 396 -21.72 -22.72 0.10
N THR A 397 -22.16 -22.98 -1.12
CA THR A 397 -21.73 -24.14 -1.92
C THR A 397 -20.44 -23.93 -2.69
N GLU A 398 -20.08 -22.68 -2.99
CA GLU A 398 -18.92 -22.32 -3.80
C GLU A 398 -17.73 -21.81 -2.97
N GLU A 399 -17.91 -21.71 -1.65
CA GLU A 399 -16.91 -21.27 -0.69
C GLU A 399 -16.31 -22.45 0.06
N THR A 400 -14.98 -22.51 0.12
CA THR A 400 -14.25 -23.50 0.92
C THR A 400 -13.74 -22.85 2.21
N VAL A 401 -14.07 -23.45 3.34
CA VAL A 401 -13.51 -23.01 4.63
C VAL A 401 -12.07 -23.49 4.75
N PHE A 402 -11.18 -22.59 5.10
CA PHE A 402 -9.80 -22.94 5.43
C PHE A 402 -9.74 -23.96 6.57
N SER A 403 -9.18 -25.11 6.29
CA SER A 403 -9.07 -26.24 7.23
C SER A 403 -7.95 -27.17 6.81
N SER A 404 -7.66 -28.21 7.58
CA SER A 404 -6.67 -29.23 7.22
C SER A 404 -6.99 -29.97 5.91
N SER A 405 -8.26 -30.05 5.52
CA SER A 405 -8.72 -30.68 4.27
C SER A 405 -9.23 -29.67 3.23
N GLY A 406 -9.42 -28.43 3.61
CA GLY A 406 -9.93 -27.33 2.79
C GLY A 406 -8.87 -26.25 2.58
N TRP A 407 -7.67 -26.60 2.13
CA TRP A 407 -6.60 -25.67 1.85
C TRP A 407 -6.34 -25.58 0.34
N PRO A 408 -6.04 -24.38 -0.21
CA PRO A 408 -5.72 -24.28 -1.63
C PRO A 408 -4.42 -25.04 -1.94
N THR A 409 -4.42 -25.72 -3.08
CA THR A 409 -3.24 -26.42 -3.58
C THR A 409 -3.02 -26.05 -5.05
N SER A 410 -1.76 -25.97 -5.47
CA SER A 410 -1.39 -25.61 -6.83
C SER A 410 -1.86 -26.62 -7.90
N THR A 411 -2.22 -27.83 -7.47
CA THR A 411 -2.73 -28.89 -8.35
C THR A 411 -4.24 -28.82 -8.58
N ASN A 412 -4.98 -28.11 -7.73
CA ASN A 412 -6.44 -28.10 -7.76
C ASN A 412 -7.01 -27.10 -8.74
N ASN A 413 -6.29 -26.01 -9.04
CA ASN A 413 -6.80 -24.93 -9.83
C ASN A 413 -5.69 -23.98 -10.28
N THR A 414 -5.74 -23.53 -11.51
CA THR A 414 -4.80 -22.56 -12.08
C THR A 414 -4.79 -21.24 -11.34
N VAL A 415 -5.90 -20.80 -10.74
CA VAL A 415 -5.98 -19.53 -9.96
C VAL A 415 -5.26 -19.59 -8.62
N TRP A 416 -4.89 -20.78 -8.13
CA TRP A 416 -4.12 -21.01 -6.91
C TRP A 416 -2.69 -21.48 -7.20
N TYR A 417 -2.22 -21.29 -8.42
CA TYR A 417 -0.82 -21.56 -8.72
C TYR A 417 0.09 -20.61 -7.94
N ALA A 418 0.99 -21.16 -7.14
CA ALA A 418 1.99 -20.43 -6.40
C ALA A 418 3.37 -20.71 -6.96
N ASP A 419 4.12 -19.68 -7.22
CA ASP A 419 5.50 -19.73 -7.67
C ASP A 419 6.36 -18.83 -6.80
N PRO A 420 7.25 -19.38 -5.96
CA PRO A 420 8.15 -18.58 -5.12
C PRO A 420 9.09 -17.67 -5.92
N SER A 421 9.33 -17.99 -7.20
CA SER A 421 10.13 -17.17 -8.12
C SER A 421 9.29 -16.15 -8.91
N ASN A 422 8.02 -16.02 -8.59
CA ASN A 422 7.12 -15.08 -9.26
C ASN A 422 7.61 -13.65 -9.04
N ASP A 423 8.01 -13.00 -10.12
CA ASP A 423 8.47 -11.61 -10.17
C ASP A 423 7.41 -10.64 -10.71
N GLY A 424 6.16 -11.13 -10.83
CA GLY A 424 5.05 -10.34 -11.34
C GLY A 424 5.06 -10.09 -12.84
N THR A 425 5.98 -10.69 -13.59
CA THR A 425 5.96 -10.60 -15.05
C THR A 425 4.75 -11.35 -15.59
N TYR A 426 3.68 -10.62 -15.84
CA TYR A 426 2.51 -11.11 -16.55
C TYR A 426 2.69 -10.88 -18.04
N THR A 427 2.51 -11.93 -18.82
CA THR A 427 2.18 -11.73 -20.22
C THR A 427 0.70 -11.32 -20.26
N ALA A 428 0.45 -10.02 -20.30
CA ALA A 428 -0.91 -9.52 -20.43
C ALA A 428 -1.48 -10.02 -21.76
N GLY A 429 -2.54 -10.80 -21.69
CA GLY A 429 -3.38 -11.08 -22.86
C GLY A 429 -4.13 -9.82 -23.27
N SER A 430 -4.62 -9.80 -24.50
CA SER A 430 -5.48 -8.72 -24.99
C SER A 430 -6.63 -8.47 -24.02
N GLY A 431 -6.66 -7.28 -23.41
CA GLY A 431 -7.64 -6.91 -22.39
C GLY A 431 -7.14 -6.92 -20.95
N GLY A 432 -5.82 -6.98 -20.69
CA GLY A 432 -5.24 -6.82 -19.34
C GLY A 432 -5.59 -7.94 -18.33
N VAL A 433 -6.18 -9.04 -18.79
CA VAL A 433 -6.36 -10.26 -17.98
C VAL A 433 -5.18 -11.16 -18.24
N PRO A 434 -4.51 -11.71 -17.21
CA PRO A 434 -3.51 -12.74 -17.42
C PRO A 434 -4.08 -13.87 -18.26
N THR A 435 -3.55 -14.07 -19.46
CA THR A 435 -3.82 -15.27 -20.26
C THR A 435 -2.68 -16.23 -20.00
N GLY A 436 -3.01 -17.37 -19.44
CA GLY A 436 -2.04 -18.36 -19.00
C GLY A 436 -2.06 -18.53 -17.49
N ASP A 437 -1.09 -19.20 -16.95
CA ASP A 437 -1.03 -19.55 -15.54
C ASP A 437 -1.22 -18.31 -14.66
N TYR A 438 -2.29 -18.30 -13.86
CA TYR A 438 -2.64 -17.21 -12.96
C TYR A 438 -1.63 -17.17 -11.81
N LYS A 439 -0.56 -16.42 -11.99
CA LYS A 439 0.53 -16.31 -11.02
C LYS A 439 0.24 -15.22 -9.98
N PHE A 440 -0.89 -15.34 -9.28
CA PHE A 440 -1.24 -14.36 -8.24
C PHE A 440 -0.43 -14.56 -6.94
N TRP A 441 0.02 -15.78 -6.68
CA TRP A 441 0.50 -16.19 -5.38
C TRP A 441 2.00 -16.47 -5.38
N LYS A 442 2.70 -15.99 -4.36
CA LYS A 442 4.08 -16.35 -4.03
C LYS A 442 4.12 -17.63 -3.19
N SER A 443 3.14 -17.75 -2.30
CA SER A 443 2.97 -18.88 -1.41
C SER A 443 1.49 -19.16 -1.17
N LEU A 444 1.11 -20.40 -1.09
CA LEU A 444 -0.23 -20.80 -0.64
C LEU A 444 -0.32 -20.96 0.88
N GLY A 445 0.80 -20.77 1.60
CA GLY A 445 0.83 -20.97 3.02
C GLY A 445 0.55 -22.42 3.44
N SER A 446 0.08 -22.61 4.67
CA SER A 446 -0.23 -23.94 5.19
C SER A 446 -1.17 -23.90 6.39
N TRP A 447 -1.93 -24.99 6.59
CA TRP A 447 -2.72 -25.21 7.79
C TRP A 447 -1.85 -25.87 8.88
N ASN A 448 -1.41 -25.09 9.87
CA ASN A 448 -0.52 -25.56 10.94
C ASN A 448 -1.25 -25.90 12.25
N GLY A 449 -2.41 -26.57 12.16
CA GLY A 449 -3.11 -27.10 13.33
C GLY A 449 -3.64 -26.09 14.33
N GLY A 450 -3.89 -24.85 13.92
CA GLY A 450 -4.46 -23.80 14.77
C GLY A 450 -3.89 -22.40 14.55
N THR A 451 -2.76 -22.29 13.89
CA THR A 451 -2.14 -21.03 13.46
C THR A 451 -1.88 -21.07 11.96
N PRO A 452 -2.91 -20.84 11.12
CA PRO A 452 -2.76 -20.93 9.68
C PRO A 452 -1.86 -19.81 9.14
N GLU A 453 -0.97 -20.17 8.21
CA GLU A 453 -0.28 -19.22 7.35
C GLU A 453 -1.10 -19.08 6.08
N TYR A 454 -1.77 -17.95 5.90
CA TYR A 454 -2.61 -17.71 4.73
C TYR A 454 -1.80 -17.47 3.45
N PRO A 455 -2.40 -17.68 2.27
CA PRO A 455 -1.72 -17.41 1.00
C PRO A 455 -1.23 -15.96 0.90
N LYS A 456 -0.06 -15.77 0.31
CA LYS A 456 0.54 -14.45 0.06
C LYS A 456 0.58 -14.17 -1.44
N LEU A 457 0.24 -12.94 -1.82
CA LEU A 457 0.37 -12.47 -3.18
C LEU A 457 1.86 -12.38 -3.58
N TRP A 458 2.13 -12.47 -4.86
CA TRP A 458 3.48 -12.51 -5.39
C TRP A 458 4.35 -11.30 -5.01
N TRP A 459 3.74 -10.14 -4.85
CA TRP A 459 4.39 -8.88 -4.49
C TRP A 459 4.50 -8.64 -2.97
N GLU A 460 3.98 -9.53 -2.14
CA GLU A 460 4.14 -9.46 -0.68
C GLU A 460 5.51 -10.03 -0.25
N GLU A 461 6.10 -9.41 0.76
CA GLU A 461 7.36 -9.86 1.38
C GLU A 461 7.22 -11.15 2.21
#